data_a3d965d6efa0cc1d3a81e1dd8ebf3809
#
_entry.id   a3d965d6efa0cc1d3a81e1dd8ebf3809
#
_cell.length_a   1.000
_cell.length_b   1.000
_cell.length_c   1.000
_cell.angle_alpha   90.00
_cell.angle_beta   90.00
_cell.angle_gamma   90.00
#
_symmetry.space_group_name_H-M   'P 1'
#
loop_
_entity.id
_entity.type
_entity.pdbx_description
1 polymer ?
#
loop_
_entity_poly.entity_id
_entity_poly.type
_entity_poly.pdbx_seq_one_letter_code
_entity_poly.pdbx_strand_id
1 'polypeptide(L)' 'MIIMYGGKHCPRCAQIEGAFKAKKIEYTKVTDEEEIIAKGFTSVPVLDVDGQIMYFPEAFNTYVLNKKGD' A
#
# COMPACT_ATOMS: atom_id res chain seq x y z
N MET A 1 -0.31 -8.69 -9.13
CA MET A 1 0.90 -8.09 -8.55
C MET A 1 0.56 -6.84 -7.77
N ILE A 2 1.13 -6.71 -6.59
CA ILE A 2 0.87 -5.56 -5.74
C ILE A 2 2.15 -4.75 -5.61
N ILE A 3 2.05 -3.45 -5.90
CA ILE A 3 3.16 -2.53 -5.71
C ILE A 3 2.72 -1.50 -4.69
N MET A 4 3.52 -1.32 -3.64
CA MET A 4 3.21 -0.36 -2.60
C MET A 4 4.19 0.81 -2.69
N TYR A 5 3.64 1.99 -2.90
CA TYR A 5 4.44 3.21 -2.92
C TYR A 5 4.32 3.86 -1.55
N GLY A 6 5.43 3.97 -0.86
CA GLY A 6 5.38 4.51 0.49
C GLY A 6 6.67 5.15 0.91
N GLY A 7 6.62 5.93 1.98
CA GLY A 7 7.79 6.59 2.49
C GLY A 7 8.59 5.70 3.43
N LYS A 8 9.80 6.13 3.74
CA LYS A 8 10.65 5.38 4.65
C LYS A 8 10.16 5.47 6.09
N HIS A 9 9.60 6.61 6.45
CA HIS A 9 9.10 6.83 7.81
C HIS A 9 7.59 7.07 7.74
N CYS A 10 6.86 6.03 7.47
CA CYS A 10 5.44 6.14 7.22
C CYS A 10 4.69 5.14 8.10
N PRO A 11 4.09 5.60 9.20
CA PRO A 11 3.36 4.66 10.08
C PRO A 11 2.20 3.97 9.36
N ARG A 12 1.53 4.70 8.46
CA ARG A 12 0.43 4.10 7.73
C ARG A 12 0.91 3.01 6.78
N CYS A 13 2.07 3.22 6.17
CA CYS A 13 2.65 2.20 5.32
C CYS A 13 2.95 0.95 6.14
N ALA A 14 3.46 1.13 7.35
CA ALA A 14 3.75 -0.01 8.22
C ALA A 14 2.51 -0.80 8.56
N GLN A 15 1.38 -0.14 8.72
CA GLN A 15 0.13 -0.82 9.01
C GLN A 15 -0.28 -1.72 7.84
N ILE A 16 -0.17 -1.20 6.63
CA ILE A 16 -0.50 -2.00 5.45
C ILE A 16 0.47 -3.15 5.29
N GLU A 17 1.76 -2.88 5.49
CA GLU A 17 2.76 -3.93 5.37
C GLU A 17 2.55 -5.02 6.41
N GLY A 18 2.18 -4.63 7.62
CA GLY A 18 1.89 -5.61 8.65
C GLY A 18 0.76 -6.54 8.26
N ALA A 19 -0.28 -5.98 7.63
CA ALA A 19 -1.40 -6.79 7.18
C ALA A 19 -0.96 -7.74 6.06
N PHE A 20 -0.13 -7.25 5.13
CA PHE A 20 0.37 -8.11 4.06
C PHE A 20 1.19 -9.26 4.62
N LYS A 21 2.05 -8.96 5.59
CA LYS A 21 2.88 -10.01 6.17
C LYS A 21 2.04 -11.02 6.94
N ALA A 22 1.04 -10.54 7.66
CA ALA A 22 0.18 -11.44 8.43
C ALA A 22 -0.63 -12.37 7.52
N LYS A 23 -1.02 -11.87 6.34
CA LYS A 23 -1.80 -12.64 5.41
C LYS A 23 -0.95 -13.33 4.36
N LYS A 24 0.37 -13.18 4.44
CA LYS A 24 1.33 -13.77 3.51
C LYS A 24 1.08 -13.31 2.08
N ILE A 25 0.75 -12.04 1.93
CA ILE A 25 0.54 -11.44 0.63
C ILE A 25 1.87 -10.88 0.14
N GLU A 26 2.27 -11.26 -1.06
CA GLU A 26 3.51 -10.75 -1.64
C GLU A 26 3.27 -9.40 -2.27
N TYR A 27 4.23 -8.52 -2.12
CA TYR A 27 4.15 -7.18 -2.69
C TYR A 27 5.55 -6.63 -2.90
N THR A 28 5.65 -5.63 -3.78
CA THR A 28 6.89 -4.91 -4.03
C THR A 28 6.76 -3.52 -3.42
N LYS A 29 7.77 -3.09 -2.68
CA LYS A 29 7.73 -1.78 -2.05
C LYS A 29 8.63 -0.81 -2.80
N VAL A 30 8.08 0.35 -3.15
CA VAL A 30 8.81 1.42 -3.81
C VAL A 30 8.85 2.61 -2.88
N THR A 31 10.06 3.06 -2.53
CA THR A 31 10.23 4.19 -1.63
C THR A 31 10.92 5.38 -2.30
N ASP A 32 11.17 5.30 -3.59
CA ASP A 32 11.83 6.36 -4.34
C ASP A 32 10.86 7.51 -4.52
N GLU A 33 11.13 8.63 -3.86
CA GLU A 33 10.23 9.77 -3.91
C GLU A 33 10.07 10.32 -5.31
N GLU A 34 11.14 10.29 -6.10
CA GLU A 34 11.05 10.81 -7.46
C GLU A 34 10.12 9.97 -8.30
N GLU A 35 10.18 8.67 -8.12
CA GLU A 35 9.31 7.79 -8.88
C GLU A 35 7.85 7.97 -8.45
N ILE A 36 7.61 8.15 -7.15
CA ILE A 36 6.26 8.35 -6.64
C ILE A 36 5.68 9.64 -7.19
N ILE A 37 6.48 10.70 -7.18
CA ILE A 37 6.03 11.98 -7.72
C ILE A 37 5.79 11.89 -9.21
N ALA A 38 6.64 11.17 -9.93
CA ALA A 38 6.50 11.02 -11.37
C ALA A 38 5.19 10.33 -11.75
N LYS A 39 4.67 9.50 -10.87
CA LYS A 39 3.39 8.84 -11.11
C LYS A 39 2.20 9.69 -10.73
N GLY A 40 2.43 10.89 -10.21
CA GLY A 40 1.35 11.80 -9.86
C GLY A 40 0.75 11.58 -8.49
N PHE A 41 1.37 10.76 -7.67
CA PHE A 41 0.84 10.51 -6.32
C PHE A 41 1.24 11.66 -5.40
N THR A 42 0.28 12.15 -4.64
CA THR A 42 0.51 13.27 -3.73
C THR A 42 0.51 12.86 -2.27
N SER A 43 0.23 11.61 -1.98
CA SER A 43 0.25 11.11 -0.62
C SER A 43 0.66 9.65 -0.64
N VAL A 44 1.10 9.15 0.50
CA VAL A 44 1.46 7.76 0.66
C VAL A 44 0.78 7.24 1.91
N PRO A 45 0.56 5.94 2.01
CA PRO A 45 0.87 4.90 1.03
C PRO A 45 -0.15 4.87 -0.11
N VAL A 46 0.31 4.37 -1.25
CA VAL A 46 -0.55 4.13 -2.41
C VAL A 46 -0.28 2.72 -2.87
N LEU A 47 -1.31 1.97 -3.15
CA LEU A 47 -1.18 0.61 -3.67
C LEU A 47 -1.59 0.55 -5.12
N ASP A 48 -0.83 -0.21 -5.89
CA ASP A 48 -1.18 -0.55 -7.27
C ASP A 48 -1.43 -2.04 -7.30
N VAL A 49 -2.69 -2.43 -7.35
CA VAL A 49 -3.08 -3.83 -7.32
C VAL A 49 -3.54 -4.20 -8.73
N ASP A 50 -2.64 -4.81 -9.47
CA ASP A 50 -2.91 -5.23 -10.86
C ASP A 50 -3.43 -4.08 -11.70
N GLY A 51 -2.84 -2.90 -11.50
CA GLY A 51 -3.22 -1.71 -12.26
C GLY A 51 -4.28 -0.84 -11.60
N GLN A 52 -4.88 -1.32 -10.54
CA GLN A 52 -5.89 -0.52 -9.83
C GLN A 52 -5.24 0.21 -8.67
N ILE A 53 -5.41 1.53 -8.65
CA ILE A 53 -4.77 2.37 -7.64
C ILE A 53 -5.68 2.50 -6.42
N MET A 54 -5.11 2.28 -5.25
CA MET A 54 -5.81 2.46 -3.97
C MET A 54 -5.02 3.39 -3.09
N TYR A 55 -5.66 4.42 -2.57
CA TYR A 55 -5.04 5.27 -1.56
C TYR A 55 -5.26 4.67 -0.18
N PHE A 56 -4.61 5.26 0.83
CA PHE A 56 -4.57 4.64 2.14
C PHE A 56 -5.96 4.29 2.71
N PRO A 57 -6.95 5.19 2.69
CA PRO A 57 -8.23 4.82 3.31
C PRO A 57 -8.84 3.57 2.70
N GLU A 58 -8.79 3.46 1.40
CA GLU A 58 -9.35 2.30 0.74
C GLU A 58 -8.50 1.05 1.00
N ALA A 59 -7.18 1.22 0.93
CA ALA A 59 -6.28 0.09 1.16
C ALA A 59 -6.40 -0.41 2.60
N PHE A 60 -6.50 0.51 3.54
CA PHE A 60 -6.63 0.14 4.93
C PHE A 60 -7.92 -0.65 5.15
N ASN A 61 -9.03 -0.15 4.61
CA ASN A 61 -10.28 -0.87 4.74
C ASN A 61 -10.23 -2.24 4.10
N THR A 62 -9.57 -2.34 2.96
CA THR A 62 -9.53 -3.59 2.22
C THR A 62 -8.66 -4.63 2.90
N TYR A 63 -7.47 -4.23 3.35
CA TYR A 63 -6.48 -5.19 3.80
C TYR A 63 -6.33 -5.26 5.31
N VAL A 64 -6.65 -4.21 6.02
CA VAL A 64 -6.46 -4.18 7.47
C VAL A 64 -7.77 -4.41 8.20
N LEU A 65 -8.81 -3.66 7.84
CA LEU A 65 -10.09 -3.74 8.54
C LEU A 65 -11.03 -4.79 7.99
N ASN A 66 -10.80 -5.25 6.79
CA ASN A 66 -11.72 -6.20 6.16
C ASN A 66 -11.69 -7.53 6.88
N LYS A 67 -12.75 -7.84 7.59
CA LYS A 67 -12.87 -9.09 8.30
C LYS A 67 -13.75 -10.10 7.61
N LYS A 68 -14.33 -9.66 6.48
CA LYS A 68 -15.20 -10.52 5.81
C LYS A 68 -14.52 -11.70 5.30
N GLY A 69 -15.07 -12.65 5.40
CA GLY A 69 -14.49 -13.71 4.89
C GLY A 69 -13.48 -14.27 5.60
N ASP A 70 -13.56 -13.51 5.89
CA ASP A 70 -12.89 -13.68 6.29
C ASP A 70 -13.05 -14.22 6.66
#